data_fa09accae6114da0da00411736ae429e
#
_entry.id   fa09accae6114da0da00411736ae429e
#
_cell.length_a   1.000
_cell.length_b   1.000
_cell.length_c   1.000
_cell.angle_alpha   90.00
_cell.angle_beta   90.00
_cell.angle_gamma   90.00
#
_symmetry.space_group_name_H-M   'P 1'
#
loop_
_entity.id
_entity.type
_entity.pdbx_description
1 polymer ?
#
loop_
_entity_poly.entity_id
_entity_poly.type
_entity_poly.pdbx_seq_one_letter_code
_entity_poly.pdbx_strand_id
1 'polypeptide(L)'
;MTAILGLNLNHPDASAALILDGKVVAAVAEERFGQRIKHDPSFPQHAIRSVLSIGGISARELDFVAVARDASRNRAAKISYVLRHPFGGGKAALEHMHRANVDLGIGEQVALACGQSPDSIKAQLVNVEHHLSHIASSYYCSPFEGVTAGFSYDGSGDFTSAMAARCEGTRIEVLDRVHLPDSLGFFYTACCQFIGFDEYGEEYKVMGLAPYGNDSFAEVMRDLVETTSDNWFKLAKGYFGMHRGGESGKMDERNRVEMLRLYTDKWSAKLGSPRQRGQELTQRDKDIARSCQVRFEDVALHCFKRLHDLVPSERIVYAGGCALNGVMNARLLRDTPFKQAYLQPASSDDGLCIGAGLWTWHNVAGGRERFHMSHAYWGPSYSDDVTRRTAETAKMPMRELPHGMIPRAVASLLRAGLVTGWYQGRSEWGPRALGNRSILADPTRANMKELINEKIKRRESFRPFAPSIVREAVSTYFEQDVFSPFMMHVVKIRPEWRERLPSITHVDGTGRLQSIERDTNPLYYELIKCFGQLSGIPIVLNTSFNENEPIVDTPDQAMSCFLRTGLDALCLGRHLLVKPEHAALLDAACSDQAEPSAIAVDA
;
A
#
# COMPACT_ATOMS: atom_id res chain seq x y z
N MET A 1 -8.14 -27.31 13.75
CA MET A 1 -7.72 -25.94 13.40
C MET A 1 -6.65 -26.07 12.32
N THR A 2 -6.87 -25.49 11.17
CA THR A 2 -5.90 -25.47 10.07
C THR A 2 -5.12 -24.17 10.13
N ALA A 3 -3.79 -24.28 10.26
CA ALA A 3 -2.89 -23.13 10.37
C ALA A 3 -2.03 -22.97 9.09
N ILE A 4 -2.12 -21.83 8.43
CA ILE A 4 -1.40 -21.55 7.19
C ILE A 4 -0.57 -20.27 7.38
N LEU A 5 0.73 -20.39 7.16
CA LEU A 5 1.63 -19.25 7.06
C LEU A 5 1.78 -18.86 5.59
N GLY A 6 1.24 -17.70 5.22
CA GLY A 6 1.45 -17.12 3.90
C GLY A 6 2.68 -16.23 3.87
N LEU A 7 3.50 -16.33 2.82
CA LEU A 7 4.75 -15.61 2.68
C LEU A 7 4.89 -14.93 1.31
N ASN A 8 5.33 -13.66 1.31
CA ASN A 8 6.02 -13.05 0.19
C ASN A 8 7.51 -12.95 0.55
N LEU A 9 8.38 -13.53 -0.27
CA LEU A 9 9.81 -13.61 -0.02
C LEU A 9 10.63 -13.63 -1.33
N ASN A 10 11.94 -13.36 -1.22
CA ASN A 10 12.85 -13.26 -2.36
C ASN A 10 12.45 -12.18 -3.38
N HIS A 11 11.73 -11.18 -2.94
CA HIS A 11 11.22 -10.07 -3.70
C HIS A 11 11.12 -8.84 -2.78
N PRO A 12 11.16 -7.59 -3.29
CA PRO A 12 10.79 -6.42 -2.49
C PRO A 12 9.43 -6.60 -1.81
N ASP A 13 9.22 -5.90 -0.69
CA ASP A 13 8.00 -6.00 0.12
C ASP A 13 7.79 -7.39 0.78
N ALA A 14 8.89 -7.96 1.30
CA ALA A 14 8.82 -9.19 2.06
C ALA A 14 7.81 -9.09 3.22
N SER A 15 6.95 -10.10 3.36
CA SER A 15 5.83 -10.06 4.30
C SER A 15 5.39 -11.45 4.74
N ALA A 16 4.66 -11.51 5.86
CA ALA A 16 4.04 -12.72 6.37
C ALA A 16 2.59 -12.47 6.80
N ALA A 17 1.74 -13.47 6.61
CA ALA A 17 0.37 -13.50 7.12
C ALA A 17 0.06 -14.85 7.75
N LEU A 18 -0.69 -14.85 8.84
CA LEU A 18 -1.21 -16.06 9.48
C LEU A 18 -2.71 -16.19 9.22
N ILE A 19 -3.09 -17.33 8.67
CA ILE A 19 -4.47 -17.70 8.42
C ILE A 19 -4.81 -18.91 9.30
N LEU A 20 -5.83 -18.79 10.14
CA LEU A 20 -6.36 -19.87 10.97
C LEU A 20 -7.81 -20.16 10.55
N ASP A 21 -8.09 -21.40 10.15
CA ASP A 21 -9.41 -21.83 9.67
C ASP A 21 -10.02 -20.86 8.64
N GLY A 22 -9.19 -20.38 7.70
CA GLY A 22 -9.58 -19.47 6.62
C GLY A 22 -9.73 -18.00 7.01
N LYS A 23 -9.47 -17.62 8.26
CA LYS A 23 -9.50 -16.22 8.73
C LYS A 23 -8.09 -15.66 8.82
N VAL A 24 -7.87 -14.48 8.26
CA VAL A 24 -6.63 -13.72 8.49
C VAL A 24 -6.61 -13.29 9.96
N VAL A 25 -5.59 -13.71 10.71
CA VAL A 25 -5.40 -13.36 12.12
C VAL A 25 -4.39 -12.23 12.28
N ALA A 26 -3.33 -12.27 11.47
CA ALA A 26 -2.29 -11.25 11.45
C ALA A 26 -1.65 -11.16 10.07
N ALA A 27 -1.16 -9.97 9.71
CA ALA A 27 -0.38 -9.72 8.52
C ALA A 27 0.57 -8.54 8.74
N VAL A 28 1.85 -8.71 8.40
CA VAL A 28 2.90 -7.71 8.68
C VAL A 28 3.97 -7.76 7.58
N ALA A 29 4.44 -6.57 7.16
CA ALA A 29 5.59 -6.42 6.27
C ALA A 29 6.90 -6.40 7.08
N GLU A 30 7.96 -7.03 6.56
CA GLU A 30 9.28 -7.10 7.21
C GLU A 30 9.92 -5.70 7.40
N GLU A 31 9.65 -4.76 6.49
CA GLU A 31 10.15 -3.39 6.55
C GLU A 31 9.83 -2.65 7.87
N ARG A 32 8.80 -3.10 8.61
CA ARG A 32 8.40 -2.50 9.91
C ARG A 32 9.39 -2.81 11.03
N PHE A 33 10.23 -3.83 10.84
CA PHE A 33 11.19 -4.34 11.81
C PHE A 33 12.65 -4.11 11.36
N GLY A 34 13.58 -4.75 12.01
CA GLY A 34 15.00 -4.79 11.64
C GLY A 34 15.59 -3.41 11.40
N GLN A 35 16.25 -3.23 10.28
CA GLN A 35 16.89 -1.98 9.87
C GLN A 35 15.91 -0.90 9.40
N ARG A 36 14.64 -1.23 9.25
CA ARG A 36 13.57 -0.35 8.77
C ARG A 36 13.90 0.28 7.41
N ILE A 37 14.22 -0.57 6.46
CA ILE A 37 14.45 -0.21 5.06
C ILE A 37 13.12 -0.40 4.33
N LYS A 38 12.65 0.61 3.59
CA LYS A 38 11.47 0.48 2.74
C LYS A 38 11.68 -0.58 1.68
N HIS A 39 10.62 -1.33 1.39
CA HIS A 39 10.65 -2.41 0.41
C HIS A 39 11.73 -3.46 0.73
N ASP A 40 11.84 -3.84 2.00
CA ASP A 40 12.83 -4.79 2.49
C ASP A 40 12.65 -6.15 1.78
N PRO A 41 13.67 -6.64 1.05
CA PRO A 41 13.63 -7.91 0.34
C PRO A 41 14.20 -9.08 1.18
N SER A 42 14.57 -8.85 2.43
CA SER A 42 15.12 -9.86 3.33
C SER A 42 14.12 -10.98 3.58
N PHE A 43 14.62 -12.14 4.02
CA PHE A 43 13.71 -13.18 4.50
C PHE A 43 12.86 -12.63 5.67
N PRO A 44 11.52 -12.76 5.64
CA PRO A 44 10.60 -12.06 6.57
C PRO A 44 10.58 -12.67 7.98
N GLN A 45 11.75 -12.81 8.60
CA GLN A 45 11.91 -13.49 9.89
C GLN A 45 11.18 -12.81 11.05
N HIS A 46 11.18 -11.47 11.09
CA HIS A 46 10.51 -10.73 12.15
C HIS A 46 8.98 -10.72 11.94
N ALA A 47 8.56 -10.58 10.68
CA ALA A 47 7.15 -10.68 10.32
C ALA A 47 6.58 -12.07 10.67
N ILE A 48 7.30 -13.17 10.36
CA ILE A 48 6.93 -14.54 10.73
C ILE A 48 6.75 -14.67 12.25
N ARG A 49 7.74 -14.25 13.04
CA ARG A 49 7.64 -14.28 14.51
C ARG A 49 6.45 -13.49 15.02
N SER A 50 6.23 -12.31 14.46
CA SER A 50 5.14 -11.42 14.85
C SER A 50 3.78 -12.05 14.60
N VAL A 51 3.52 -12.56 13.37
CA VAL A 51 2.20 -13.14 13.05
C VAL A 51 1.91 -14.42 13.85
N LEU A 52 2.92 -15.26 14.10
CA LEU A 52 2.77 -16.45 14.94
C LEU A 52 2.51 -16.08 16.41
N SER A 53 3.22 -15.07 16.94
CA SER A 53 2.99 -14.56 18.29
C SER A 53 1.58 -13.99 18.46
N ILE A 54 1.08 -13.21 17.48
CA ILE A 54 -0.28 -12.66 17.50
C ILE A 54 -1.32 -13.79 17.47
N GLY A 55 -1.07 -14.84 16.68
CA GLY A 55 -1.95 -16.01 16.60
C GLY A 55 -1.85 -16.96 17.78
N GLY A 56 -0.86 -16.77 18.67
CA GLY A 56 -0.66 -17.63 19.84
C GLY A 56 -0.26 -19.06 19.50
N ILE A 57 0.38 -19.29 18.33
CA ILE A 57 0.81 -20.62 17.87
C ILE A 57 2.31 -20.68 17.61
N SER A 58 2.84 -21.88 17.71
CA SER A 58 4.22 -22.24 17.35
C SER A 58 4.32 -22.57 15.86
N ALA A 59 5.47 -22.35 15.24
CA ALA A 59 5.72 -22.77 13.87
C ALA A 59 5.57 -24.29 13.63
N ARG A 60 5.66 -25.11 14.69
CA ARG A 60 5.41 -26.57 14.62
C ARG A 60 3.96 -26.95 14.41
N GLU A 61 3.05 -26.02 14.71
CA GLU A 61 1.60 -26.22 14.58
C GLU A 61 1.07 -25.79 13.20
N LEU A 62 1.98 -25.33 12.30
CA LEU A 62 1.63 -25.01 10.93
C LEU A 62 1.34 -26.29 10.12
N ASP A 63 0.20 -26.30 9.42
CA ASP A 63 -0.14 -27.34 8.45
C ASP A 63 0.45 -27.02 7.07
N PHE A 64 0.46 -25.74 6.69
CA PHE A 64 0.95 -25.28 5.40
C PHE A 64 1.84 -24.04 5.53
N VAL A 65 2.83 -23.96 4.64
CA VAL A 65 3.56 -22.73 4.32
C VAL A 65 3.28 -22.40 2.85
N ALA A 66 2.55 -21.32 2.61
CA ALA A 66 2.13 -20.88 1.28
C ALA A 66 3.02 -19.74 0.79
N VAL A 67 3.67 -19.91 -0.36
CA VAL A 67 4.59 -18.91 -0.94
C VAL A 67 3.98 -18.35 -2.21
N ALA A 68 3.98 -17.02 -2.34
CA ALA A 68 3.40 -16.31 -3.47
C ALA A 68 4.32 -16.30 -4.70
N ARG A 69 4.84 -17.46 -5.07
CA ARG A 69 5.74 -17.65 -6.21
C ARG A 69 5.68 -19.09 -6.70
N ASP A 70 5.55 -19.26 -8.02
CA ASP A 70 5.65 -20.56 -8.67
C ASP A 70 6.54 -20.47 -9.92
N ALA A 71 7.83 -20.69 -9.74
CA ALA A 71 8.81 -20.64 -10.83
C ALA A 71 8.53 -21.66 -11.96
N SER A 72 7.70 -22.68 -11.71
CA SER A 72 7.32 -23.69 -12.69
C SER A 72 6.28 -23.20 -13.69
N ARG A 73 5.59 -22.10 -13.39
CA ARG A 73 4.54 -21.54 -14.26
C ARG A 73 5.10 -20.85 -15.49
N ASN A 74 4.24 -20.73 -16.49
CA ASN A 74 4.49 -19.97 -17.72
C ASN A 74 5.72 -20.44 -18.54
N ARG A 75 6.06 -21.75 -18.46
CA ARG A 75 7.24 -22.34 -19.13
C ARG A 75 7.26 -22.09 -20.64
N ALA A 76 6.12 -22.25 -21.32
CA ALA A 76 6.04 -22.02 -22.77
C ALA A 76 6.34 -20.55 -23.14
N ALA A 77 5.83 -19.59 -22.37
CA ALA A 77 6.11 -18.18 -22.56
C ALA A 77 7.58 -17.85 -22.30
N LYS A 78 8.18 -18.41 -21.24
CA LYS A 78 9.60 -18.28 -20.91
C LYS A 78 10.48 -18.82 -22.03
N ILE A 79 10.22 -20.03 -22.54
CA ILE A 79 10.96 -20.66 -23.64
C ILE A 79 10.82 -19.80 -24.91
N SER A 80 9.61 -19.37 -25.24
CA SER A 80 9.38 -18.50 -26.41
C SER A 80 10.14 -17.18 -26.32
N TYR A 81 10.24 -16.60 -25.12
CA TYR A 81 11.01 -15.38 -24.88
C TYR A 81 12.52 -15.62 -25.10
N VAL A 82 13.08 -16.67 -24.51
CA VAL A 82 14.50 -17.05 -24.68
C VAL A 82 14.85 -17.27 -26.16
N LEU A 83 14.00 -17.98 -26.90
CA LEU A 83 14.20 -18.23 -28.34
C LEU A 83 14.18 -16.94 -29.17
N ARG A 84 13.37 -15.94 -28.78
CA ARG A 84 13.31 -14.64 -29.46
C ARG A 84 14.44 -13.68 -29.07
N HIS A 85 15.13 -13.95 -27.94
CA HIS A 85 16.19 -13.12 -27.37
C HIS A 85 17.45 -13.94 -27.07
N PRO A 86 18.11 -14.57 -28.07
CA PRO A 86 19.17 -15.58 -27.85
C PRO A 86 20.41 -15.05 -27.11
N PHE A 87 20.71 -13.74 -27.23
CA PHE A 87 21.89 -13.14 -26.58
C PHE A 87 21.69 -12.64 -25.16
N GLY A 88 20.45 -12.49 -24.70
CA GLY A 88 20.12 -12.03 -23.33
C GLY A 88 19.24 -13.01 -22.55
N GLY A 89 18.36 -13.72 -23.26
CA GLY A 89 17.39 -14.63 -22.65
C GLY A 89 18.01 -15.85 -21.96
N GLY A 90 19.18 -16.31 -22.43
CA GLY A 90 19.89 -17.45 -21.82
C GLY A 90 20.43 -17.16 -20.41
N LYS A 91 20.92 -15.94 -20.18
CA LYS A 91 21.40 -15.50 -18.86
C LYS A 91 20.24 -15.37 -17.88
N ALA A 92 19.16 -14.71 -18.30
CA ALA A 92 17.94 -14.58 -17.50
C ALA A 92 17.31 -15.95 -17.13
N ALA A 93 17.33 -16.92 -18.07
CA ALA A 93 16.85 -18.28 -17.82
C ALA A 93 17.71 -19.03 -16.78
N LEU A 94 19.03 -18.90 -16.86
CA LEU A 94 19.97 -19.51 -15.89
C LEU A 94 19.80 -18.91 -14.49
N GLU A 95 19.61 -17.62 -14.37
CA GLU A 95 19.38 -16.93 -13.10
C GLU A 95 18.01 -17.30 -12.50
N HIS A 96 16.97 -17.44 -13.33
CA HIS A 96 15.67 -17.96 -12.87
C HIS A 96 15.77 -19.42 -12.39
N MET A 97 16.56 -20.26 -13.04
CA MET A 97 16.81 -21.64 -12.58
C MET A 97 17.60 -21.67 -11.27
N HIS A 98 18.57 -20.77 -11.11
CA HIS A 98 19.34 -20.68 -9.87
C HIS A 98 18.46 -20.23 -8.69
N ARG A 99 17.59 -19.24 -8.90
CA ARG A 99 16.60 -18.78 -7.90
C ARG A 99 15.57 -19.86 -7.54
N ALA A 100 15.17 -20.71 -8.50
CA ALA A 100 14.27 -21.83 -8.22
C ALA A 100 14.87 -22.86 -7.27
N ASN A 101 16.21 -23.02 -7.26
CA ASN A 101 16.90 -23.93 -6.33
C ASN A 101 17.08 -23.34 -4.92
N VAL A 102 16.91 -22.02 -4.72
CA VAL A 102 16.99 -21.37 -3.40
C VAL A 102 15.71 -21.60 -2.59
N ASP A 103 14.60 -21.96 -3.21
CA ASP A 103 13.35 -22.30 -2.53
C ASP A 103 13.41 -23.66 -1.78
N LEU A 104 14.51 -24.42 -1.96
CA LEU A 104 14.81 -25.61 -1.17
C LEU A 104 15.25 -25.17 0.23
N GLY A 105 14.41 -25.42 1.24
CA GLY A 105 14.71 -25.10 2.64
C GLY A 105 13.86 -23.97 3.24
N ILE A 106 12.76 -23.54 2.60
CA ILE A 106 11.87 -22.51 3.19
C ILE A 106 11.37 -22.94 4.56
N GLY A 107 10.98 -24.23 4.73
CA GLY A 107 10.60 -24.77 6.04
C GLY A 107 11.72 -24.65 7.07
N GLU A 108 12.96 -24.92 6.68
CA GLU A 108 14.15 -24.77 7.52
C GLU A 108 14.37 -23.30 7.91
N GLN A 109 14.25 -22.37 6.95
CA GLN A 109 14.40 -20.94 7.22
C GLN A 109 13.30 -20.44 8.17
N VAL A 110 12.05 -20.89 8.02
CA VAL A 110 10.95 -20.58 8.95
C VAL A 110 11.25 -21.13 10.34
N ALA A 111 11.77 -22.37 10.46
CA ALA A 111 12.17 -22.96 11.73
C ALA A 111 13.27 -22.13 12.42
N LEU A 112 14.33 -21.81 11.68
CA LEU A 112 15.44 -20.98 12.17
C LEU A 112 14.97 -19.57 12.57
N ALA A 113 14.09 -18.95 11.76
CA ALA A 113 13.47 -17.68 12.08
C ALA A 113 12.75 -17.72 13.45
N CYS A 114 12.17 -18.86 13.81
CA CYS A 114 11.48 -19.07 15.10
C CYS A 114 12.39 -19.61 16.21
N GLY A 115 13.70 -19.71 15.99
CA GLY A 115 14.65 -20.27 16.96
C GLY A 115 14.46 -21.77 17.20
N GLN A 116 13.95 -22.51 16.20
CA GLN A 116 13.69 -23.94 16.24
C GLN A 116 14.71 -24.70 15.38
N SER A 117 14.82 -26.02 15.58
CA SER A 117 15.65 -26.85 14.73
C SER A 117 15.09 -26.92 13.29
N PRO A 118 15.94 -27.00 12.25
CA PRO A 118 15.51 -27.01 10.85
C PRO A 118 14.41 -28.03 10.54
N ASP A 119 14.54 -29.25 11.06
CA ASP A 119 13.60 -30.34 10.80
C ASP A 119 12.32 -30.31 11.66
N SER A 120 12.10 -29.24 12.44
CA SER A 120 10.98 -29.19 13.40
C SER A 120 9.64 -28.90 12.74
N ILE A 121 9.63 -28.32 11.54
CA ILE A 121 8.43 -27.93 10.80
C ILE A 121 8.08 -29.00 9.79
N LYS A 122 6.87 -29.55 9.92
CA LYS A 122 6.32 -30.58 9.01
C LYS A 122 5.27 -30.01 8.05
N ALA A 123 5.07 -28.69 8.05
CA ALA A 123 4.11 -28.03 7.20
C ALA A 123 4.36 -28.32 5.71
N GLN A 124 3.29 -28.57 4.97
CA GLN A 124 3.37 -28.74 3.53
C GLN A 124 3.66 -27.40 2.85
N LEU A 125 4.70 -27.34 2.01
CA LEU A 125 5.00 -26.17 1.18
C LEU A 125 4.04 -26.12 -0.01
N VAL A 126 3.43 -24.96 -0.23
CA VAL A 126 2.52 -24.69 -1.35
C VAL A 126 2.99 -23.45 -2.10
N ASN A 127 3.37 -23.63 -3.36
CA ASN A 127 3.75 -22.53 -4.24
C ASN A 127 2.51 -22.04 -5.02
N VAL A 128 2.20 -20.75 -4.93
CA VAL A 128 1.06 -20.12 -5.61
C VAL A 128 1.57 -19.09 -6.60
N GLU A 129 1.09 -19.14 -7.85
CA GLU A 129 1.49 -18.18 -8.89
C GLU A 129 1.29 -16.74 -8.41
N HIS A 130 2.28 -15.87 -8.63
CA HIS A 130 2.34 -14.50 -8.15
C HIS A 130 1.04 -13.70 -8.47
N HIS A 131 0.66 -13.60 -9.76
CA HIS A 131 -0.54 -12.87 -10.15
C HIS A 131 -1.85 -13.52 -9.68
N LEU A 132 -1.86 -14.83 -9.52
CA LEU A 132 -2.98 -15.53 -8.89
C LEU A 132 -3.08 -15.16 -7.40
N SER A 133 -1.95 -15.01 -6.70
CA SER A 133 -1.92 -14.54 -5.32
C SER A 133 -2.45 -13.10 -5.20
N HIS A 134 -2.13 -12.21 -6.15
CA HIS A 134 -2.72 -10.86 -6.20
C HIS A 134 -4.24 -10.91 -6.30
N ILE A 135 -4.80 -11.66 -7.26
CA ILE A 135 -6.26 -11.79 -7.42
C ILE A 135 -6.87 -12.42 -6.16
N ALA A 136 -6.27 -13.49 -5.65
CA ALA A 136 -6.73 -14.18 -4.45
C ALA A 136 -6.75 -13.26 -3.21
N SER A 137 -5.76 -12.39 -3.04
CA SER A 137 -5.67 -11.45 -1.92
C SER A 137 -6.84 -10.46 -1.89
N SER A 138 -7.30 -10.01 -3.06
CA SER A 138 -8.45 -9.12 -3.15
C SER A 138 -9.77 -9.90 -3.18
N TYR A 139 -9.86 -10.99 -3.95
CA TYR A 139 -11.11 -11.71 -4.11
C TYR A 139 -11.57 -12.39 -2.82
N TYR A 140 -10.69 -13.15 -2.17
CA TYR A 140 -11.06 -13.86 -0.95
C TYR A 140 -11.28 -12.95 0.26
N CYS A 141 -10.74 -11.73 0.22
CA CYS A 141 -10.99 -10.69 1.23
C CYS A 141 -12.20 -9.80 0.92
N SER A 142 -12.79 -9.89 -0.29
CA SER A 142 -13.91 -9.05 -0.69
C SER A 142 -15.24 -9.52 -0.10
N PRO A 143 -16.23 -8.61 0.08
CA PRO A 143 -17.58 -8.97 0.51
C PRO A 143 -18.45 -9.54 -0.63
N PHE A 144 -17.90 -9.68 -1.84
CA PHE A 144 -18.70 -9.97 -3.03
C PHE A 144 -19.09 -11.44 -3.13
N GLU A 145 -20.37 -11.67 -3.32
CA GLU A 145 -20.94 -12.97 -3.66
C GLU A 145 -21.27 -13.05 -5.15
N GLY A 146 -21.31 -14.28 -5.71
CA GLY A 146 -21.57 -14.54 -7.12
C GLY A 146 -20.39 -14.15 -8.03
N VAL A 147 -20.67 -14.06 -9.33
CA VAL A 147 -19.66 -13.79 -10.35
C VAL A 147 -19.01 -12.42 -10.13
N THR A 148 -17.70 -12.41 -10.07
CA THR A 148 -16.87 -11.22 -9.88
C THR A 148 -15.73 -11.25 -10.89
N ALA A 149 -15.46 -10.14 -11.56
CA ALA A 149 -14.30 -9.98 -12.43
C ALA A 149 -13.04 -9.79 -11.57
N GLY A 150 -11.97 -10.52 -11.89
CA GLY A 150 -10.69 -10.44 -11.20
C GLY A 150 -9.60 -9.92 -12.13
N PHE A 151 -8.80 -8.95 -11.69
CA PHE A 151 -7.67 -8.44 -12.46
C PHE A 151 -6.45 -8.20 -11.58
N SER A 152 -5.28 -8.56 -12.09
CA SER A 152 -4.02 -8.10 -11.49
C SER A 152 -3.15 -7.44 -12.54
N TYR A 153 -2.47 -6.35 -12.16
CA TYR A 153 -1.53 -5.64 -13.02
C TYR A 153 -0.40 -5.02 -12.20
N ASP A 154 0.83 -5.34 -12.62
CA ASP A 154 2.02 -5.05 -11.83
C ASP A 154 3.25 -4.83 -12.71
N GLY A 155 4.43 -4.70 -12.09
CA GLY A 155 5.72 -4.80 -12.76
C GLY A 155 5.91 -6.17 -13.38
N SER A 156 6.12 -7.19 -12.57
CA SER A 156 6.11 -8.60 -13.01
C SER A 156 6.23 -9.57 -11.84
N GLY A 157 5.64 -10.76 -12.00
CA GLY A 157 5.87 -11.92 -11.15
C GLY A 157 5.62 -13.21 -11.92
N ASP A 158 6.45 -14.23 -11.73
CA ASP A 158 6.39 -15.52 -12.45
C ASP A 158 6.29 -15.38 -13.98
N PHE A 159 6.95 -14.36 -14.55
CA PHE A 159 6.97 -14.02 -15.99
C PHE A 159 5.65 -13.42 -16.52
N THR A 160 4.74 -13.06 -15.66
CA THR A 160 3.46 -12.40 -15.97
C THR A 160 3.51 -10.96 -15.47
N SER A 161 2.80 -10.04 -16.12
CA SER A 161 2.66 -8.62 -15.72
C SER A 161 1.21 -8.21 -15.48
N ALA A 162 0.25 -8.97 -16.06
CA ALA A 162 -1.17 -8.81 -15.79
C ALA A 162 -1.90 -10.14 -15.99
N MET A 163 -3.00 -10.32 -15.25
CA MET A 163 -3.84 -11.52 -15.30
C MET A 163 -5.31 -11.14 -15.20
N ALA A 164 -6.13 -11.74 -16.06
CA ALA A 164 -7.59 -11.64 -16.03
C ALA A 164 -8.20 -12.95 -15.53
N ALA A 165 -9.20 -12.85 -14.66
CA ALA A 165 -9.88 -14.02 -14.10
C ALA A 165 -11.38 -13.79 -13.92
N ARG A 166 -12.13 -14.90 -13.90
CA ARG A 166 -13.51 -15.02 -13.43
C ARG A 166 -13.50 -15.67 -12.06
N CYS A 167 -14.08 -15.01 -11.09
CA CYS A 167 -14.15 -15.47 -9.71
C CYS A 167 -15.59 -15.76 -9.31
N GLU A 168 -15.84 -16.94 -8.68
CA GLU A 168 -17.17 -17.33 -8.19
C GLU A 168 -17.04 -18.35 -7.06
N GLY A 169 -17.73 -18.14 -5.95
CA GLY A 169 -17.60 -19.00 -4.76
C GLY A 169 -16.16 -19.03 -4.23
N THR A 170 -15.54 -20.21 -4.24
CA THR A 170 -14.12 -20.38 -3.88
C THR A 170 -13.19 -20.56 -5.09
N ARG A 171 -13.75 -20.49 -6.31
CA ARG A 171 -13.01 -20.73 -7.55
C ARG A 171 -12.53 -19.41 -8.16
N ILE A 172 -11.26 -19.37 -8.53
CA ILE A 172 -10.66 -18.36 -9.39
C ILE A 172 -10.27 -19.04 -10.70
N GLU A 173 -10.94 -18.71 -11.78
CA GLU A 173 -10.67 -19.22 -13.12
C GLU A 173 -9.88 -18.16 -13.89
N VAL A 174 -8.61 -18.47 -14.18
CA VAL A 174 -7.76 -17.59 -14.97
C VAL A 174 -8.14 -17.67 -16.43
N LEU A 175 -8.48 -16.53 -17.03
CA LEU A 175 -8.94 -16.42 -18.41
C LEU A 175 -7.80 -16.08 -19.37
N ASP A 176 -6.91 -15.15 -18.97
CA ASP A 176 -5.82 -14.68 -19.82
C ASP A 176 -4.68 -14.07 -19.01
N ARG A 177 -3.49 -13.93 -19.63
CA ARG A 177 -2.28 -13.35 -19.04
C ARG A 177 -1.58 -12.45 -20.04
N VAL A 178 -0.97 -11.38 -19.53
CA VAL A 178 0.04 -10.60 -20.24
C VAL A 178 1.41 -11.05 -19.72
N HIS A 179 2.26 -11.48 -20.63
CA HIS A 179 3.61 -11.93 -20.29
C HIS A 179 4.66 -10.85 -20.58
N LEU A 180 5.80 -10.93 -19.87
CA LEU A 180 6.95 -10.14 -20.21
C LEU A 180 7.37 -10.39 -21.70
N PRO A 181 7.83 -9.34 -22.43
CA PRO A 181 8.28 -8.04 -21.92
C PRO A 181 7.19 -6.97 -21.78
N ASP A 182 5.93 -7.26 -22.09
CA ASP A 182 4.84 -6.30 -21.97
C ASP A 182 4.43 -6.12 -20.51
N SER A 183 4.62 -4.91 -19.94
CA SER A 183 4.29 -4.58 -18.57
C SER A 183 3.89 -3.12 -18.43
N LEU A 184 2.67 -2.89 -17.92
CA LEU A 184 2.16 -1.55 -17.67
C LEU A 184 2.84 -0.91 -16.45
N GLY A 185 3.18 -1.71 -15.43
CA GLY A 185 3.97 -1.26 -14.29
C GLY A 185 5.35 -0.79 -14.73
N PHE A 186 6.07 -1.57 -15.52
CA PHE A 186 7.40 -1.18 -16.01
C PHE A 186 7.37 0.00 -17.00
N PHE A 187 6.29 0.22 -17.75
CA PHE A 187 6.10 1.48 -18.48
C PHE A 187 6.08 2.67 -17.52
N TYR A 188 5.32 2.56 -16.42
CA TYR A 188 5.19 3.63 -15.43
C TYR A 188 6.52 3.86 -14.69
N THR A 189 7.21 2.80 -14.28
CA THR A 189 8.54 2.87 -13.66
C THR A 189 9.59 3.45 -14.61
N ALA A 190 9.54 3.13 -15.92
CA ALA A 190 10.44 3.72 -16.91
C ALA A 190 10.26 5.25 -17.01
N CYS A 191 9.00 5.73 -16.98
CA CYS A 191 8.70 7.17 -16.91
C CYS A 191 9.24 7.79 -15.60
N CYS A 192 9.05 7.09 -14.47
CA CYS A 192 9.54 7.49 -13.17
C CYS A 192 11.06 7.70 -13.18
N GLN A 193 11.80 6.70 -13.67
CA GLN A 193 13.25 6.77 -13.84
C GLN A 193 13.68 7.91 -14.80
N PHE A 194 12.95 8.10 -15.91
CA PHE A 194 13.30 9.12 -16.91
C PHE A 194 13.23 10.54 -16.35
N ILE A 195 12.31 10.80 -15.42
CA ILE A 195 12.21 12.08 -14.71
C ILE A 195 13.02 12.10 -13.41
N GLY A 196 13.97 11.15 -13.23
CA GLY A 196 14.98 11.13 -12.16
C GLY A 196 14.46 10.70 -10.78
N PHE A 197 13.41 9.88 -10.74
CA PHE A 197 12.97 9.13 -9.57
C PHE A 197 13.27 7.66 -9.84
N ASP A 198 14.46 7.21 -9.50
CA ASP A 198 15.06 5.93 -9.91
C ASP A 198 15.21 4.91 -8.78
N GLU A 199 14.74 5.21 -7.56
CA GLU A 199 14.63 4.24 -6.48
C GLU A 199 13.35 3.41 -6.61
N TYR A 200 13.40 2.16 -6.18
CA TYR A 200 12.24 1.27 -6.16
C TYR A 200 11.10 1.86 -5.30
N GLY A 201 9.87 1.79 -5.80
CA GLY A 201 8.68 2.26 -5.08
C GLY A 201 8.43 3.78 -5.16
N GLU A 202 9.15 4.54 -6.02
CA GLU A 202 8.96 6.00 -6.18
C GLU A 202 7.85 6.39 -7.18
N GLU A 203 7.15 5.43 -7.78
CA GLU A 203 6.11 5.66 -8.80
C GLU A 203 5.01 6.60 -8.35
N TYR A 204 4.69 6.62 -7.05
CA TYR A 204 3.71 7.57 -6.49
C TYR A 204 4.12 9.05 -6.68
N LYS A 205 5.42 9.34 -6.92
CA LYS A 205 5.90 10.70 -7.20
C LYS A 205 5.44 11.18 -8.59
N VAL A 206 5.41 10.27 -9.59
CA VAL A 206 4.84 10.57 -10.92
C VAL A 206 3.36 10.92 -10.79
N MET A 207 2.58 10.10 -10.08
CA MET A 207 1.16 10.36 -9.83
C MET A 207 0.92 11.70 -9.12
N GLY A 208 1.77 12.05 -8.13
CA GLY A 208 1.67 13.32 -7.41
C GLY A 208 2.14 14.54 -8.21
N LEU A 209 3.05 14.35 -9.17
CA LEU A 209 3.58 15.41 -10.03
C LEU A 209 2.69 15.68 -11.25
N ALA A 210 1.97 14.68 -11.73
CA ALA A 210 1.16 14.74 -12.93
C ALA A 210 0.17 15.93 -12.99
N PRO A 211 -0.51 16.35 -11.92
CA PRO A 211 -1.39 17.51 -11.91
C PRO A 211 -0.73 18.87 -12.19
N TYR A 212 0.61 18.94 -12.10
CA TYR A 212 1.38 20.16 -12.40
C TYR A 212 1.81 20.27 -13.87
N GLY A 213 1.56 19.23 -14.68
CA GLY A 213 1.95 19.15 -16.09
C GLY A 213 0.78 19.28 -17.05
N ASN A 214 1.12 19.36 -18.35
CA ASN A 214 0.22 19.36 -19.49
C ASN A 214 0.41 18.09 -20.33
N ASP A 215 -0.51 17.81 -21.25
CA ASP A 215 -0.50 16.60 -22.10
C ASP A 215 0.45 16.72 -23.31
N SER A 216 1.53 17.51 -23.19
CA SER A 216 2.48 17.84 -24.27
C SER A 216 3.15 16.62 -24.93
N PHE A 217 3.24 15.50 -24.23
CA PHE A 217 3.85 14.25 -24.71
C PHE A 217 2.83 13.12 -24.88
N ALA A 218 1.53 13.43 -24.96
CA ALA A 218 0.47 12.41 -25.06
C ALA A 218 0.66 11.47 -26.27
N GLU A 219 1.08 11.99 -27.45
CA GLU A 219 1.34 11.17 -28.63
C GLU A 219 2.55 10.25 -28.43
N VAL A 220 3.62 10.77 -27.83
CA VAL A 220 4.80 9.96 -27.52
C VAL A 220 4.41 8.81 -26.60
N MET A 221 3.60 9.04 -25.58
CA MET A 221 3.16 8.00 -24.65
C MET A 221 2.25 6.97 -25.34
N ARG A 222 1.41 7.38 -26.30
CA ARG A 222 0.64 6.44 -27.15
C ARG A 222 1.55 5.55 -28.01
N ASP A 223 2.63 6.13 -28.56
CA ASP A 223 3.62 5.37 -29.31
C ASP A 223 4.40 4.36 -28.44
N LEU A 224 4.57 4.64 -27.15
CA LEU A 224 5.31 3.75 -26.22
C LEU A 224 4.48 2.58 -25.71
N VAL A 225 3.18 2.73 -25.58
CA VAL A 225 2.25 1.67 -25.16
C VAL A 225 1.07 1.65 -26.12
N GLU A 226 0.88 0.54 -26.79
CA GLU A 226 -0.18 0.32 -27.76
C GLU A 226 -1.32 -0.52 -27.16
N THR A 227 -2.56 -0.18 -27.51
CA THR A 227 -3.76 -0.98 -27.21
C THR A 227 -4.53 -1.23 -28.50
N THR A 228 -5.00 -2.47 -28.71
CA THR A 228 -5.87 -2.84 -29.84
C THR A 228 -7.05 -3.67 -29.31
N SER A 229 -8.07 -3.89 -30.15
CA SER A 229 -9.21 -4.76 -29.79
C SER A 229 -8.78 -6.18 -29.41
N ASP A 230 -7.65 -6.65 -29.94
CA ASP A 230 -7.22 -8.04 -29.82
C ASP A 230 -6.26 -8.30 -28.68
N ASN A 231 -5.72 -7.25 -28.03
CA ASN A 231 -4.77 -7.39 -26.94
C ASN A 231 -5.16 -6.56 -25.70
N TRP A 232 -4.51 -6.84 -24.57
CA TRP A 232 -4.60 -6.02 -23.37
C TRP A 232 -3.82 -4.72 -23.55
N PHE A 233 -2.53 -4.85 -23.86
CA PHE A 233 -1.61 -3.78 -24.22
C PHE A 233 -0.29 -4.40 -24.74
N LYS A 234 0.51 -3.59 -25.41
CA LYS A 234 1.88 -3.94 -25.84
C LYS A 234 2.82 -2.77 -25.67
N LEU A 235 4.04 -3.04 -25.26
CA LEU A 235 5.11 -2.05 -25.20
C LEU A 235 5.83 -1.96 -26.56
N ALA A 236 6.15 -0.73 -26.97
CA ALA A 236 6.84 -0.47 -28.25
C ALA A 236 8.22 -1.14 -28.28
N LYS A 237 8.44 -1.99 -29.27
CA LYS A 237 9.66 -2.78 -29.41
C LYS A 237 10.90 -1.89 -29.54
N GLY A 238 11.91 -2.17 -28.71
CA GLY A 238 13.20 -1.50 -28.71
C GLY A 238 13.24 -0.16 -27.96
N TYR A 239 12.12 0.28 -27.37
CA TYR A 239 12.08 1.43 -26.47
C TYR A 239 12.35 1.05 -25.01
N PHE A 240 12.18 -0.22 -24.63
CA PHE A 240 12.35 -0.71 -23.27
C PHE A 240 13.52 -1.70 -23.18
N GLY A 241 14.25 -1.65 -22.04
CA GLY A 241 15.42 -2.49 -21.77
C GLY A 241 15.07 -3.99 -21.70
N MET A 242 13.89 -4.33 -21.23
CA MET A 242 13.39 -5.70 -21.11
C MET A 242 13.33 -6.45 -22.46
N HIS A 243 13.12 -5.73 -23.58
CA HIS A 243 13.18 -6.32 -24.92
C HIS A 243 14.58 -6.80 -25.32
N ARG A 244 15.62 -6.46 -24.54
CA ARG A 244 17.00 -6.92 -24.77
C ARG A 244 17.39 -8.09 -23.89
N GLY A 245 16.45 -8.65 -23.10
CA GLY A 245 16.70 -9.75 -22.19
C GLY A 245 17.39 -9.33 -20.89
N GLY A 246 17.23 -8.05 -20.48
CA GLY A 246 17.78 -7.53 -19.23
C GLY A 246 16.94 -7.91 -18.01
N GLU A 247 17.58 -7.98 -16.83
CA GLU A 247 16.89 -8.01 -15.55
C GLU A 247 16.22 -6.66 -15.27
N SER A 248 15.17 -6.65 -14.45
CA SER A 248 14.51 -5.43 -14.03
C SER A 248 15.15 -4.77 -12.79
N GLY A 249 15.89 -5.54 -11.98
CA GLY A 249 16.57 -5.05 -10.79
C GLY A 249 17.61 -6.03 -10.24
N LYS A 250 18.47 -5.54 -9.40
CA LYS A 250 19.49 -6.31 -8.63
C LYS A 250 19.52 -5.79 -7.19
N MET A 251 20.14 -6.57 -6.30
CA MET A 251 20.38 -6.14 -4.92
C MET A 251 21.70 -5.37 -4.83
N ASP A 252 21.69 -4.22 -4.14
CA ASP A 252 22.89 -3.48 -3.80
C ASP A 252 23.59 -4.08 -2.57
N GLU A 253 24.79 -3.56 -2.23
CA GLU A 253 25.59 -4.00 -1.09
C GLU A 253 24.89 -3.78 0.27
N ARG A 254 23.85 -2.94 0.31
CA ARG A 254 23.04 -2.64 1.51
C ARG A 254 21.73 -3.41 1.52
N ASN A 255 21.61 -4.45 0.69
CA ASN A 255 20.40 -5.25 0.53
C ASN A 255 19.16 -4.42 0.10
N ARG A 256 19.35 -3.33 -0.68
CA ARG A 256 18.27 -2.55 -1.28
C ARG A 256 18.11 -2.96 -2.73
N VAL A 257 16.89 -2.84 -3.23
CA VAL A 257 16.61 -3.11 -4.64
C VAL A 257 17.06 -1.95 -5.51
N GLU A 258 18.06 -2.19 -6.34
CA GLU A 258 18.49 -1.26 -7.39
C GLU A 258 17.78 -1.62 -8.70
N MET A 259 16.89 -0.76 -9.16
CA MET A 259 16.20 -0.95 -10.44
C MET A 259 17.17 -0.68 -11.60
N LEU A 260 17.26 -1.60 -12.54
CA LEU A 260 17.98 -1.35 -13.79
C LEU A 260 17.19 -0.37 -14.66
N ARG A 261 17.90 0.35 -15.54
CA ARG A 261 17.28 1.31 -16.45
C ARG A 261 16.32 0.61 -17.43
N LEU A 262 15.03 0.87 -17.26
CA LEU A 262 13.97 0.23 -18.04
C LEU A 262 13.74 0.87 -19.41
N TYR A 263 14.15 2.12 -19.62
CA TYR A 263 14.05 2.82 -20.91
C TYR A 263 15.36 2.76 -21.69
N THR A 264 15.28 2.89 -23.03
CA THR A 264 16.45 2.96 -23.92
C THR A 264 16.74 4.40 -24.34
N ASP A 265 17.91 4.63 -24.99
CA ASP A 265 18.29 5.95 -25.48
C ASP A 265 17.33 6.54 -26.54
N LYS A 266 16.47 5.70 -27.14
CA LYS A 266 15.42 6.16 -28.05
C LYS A 266 14.40 7.10 -27.39
N TRP A 267 14.23 7.02 -26.05
CA TRP A 267 13.38 7.94 -25.32
C TRP A 267 13.91 9.38 -25.40
N SER A 268 15.25 9.55 -25.32
CA SER A 268 15.85 10.87 -25.36
C SER A 268 15.62 11.60 -26.70
N ALA A 269 15.47 10.87 -27.79
CA ALA A 269 15.12 11.46 -29.09
C ALA A 269 13.69 12.04 -29.13
N LYS A 270 12.77 11.53 -28.31
CA LYS A 270 11.37 11.95 -28.25
C LYS A 270 11.07 12.91 -27.10
N LEU A 271 11.73 12.74 -25.95
CA LEU A 271 11.42 13.40 -24.70
C LEU A 271 12.52 14.38 -24.25
N GLY A 272 13.68 14.43 -24.92
CA GLY A 272 14.87 15.15 -24.48
C GLY A 272 15.71 14.33 -23.50
N SER A 273 16.74 14.94 -22.90
CA SER A 273 17.63 14.23 -21.96
C SER A 273 16.91 13.86 -20.65
N PRO A 274 17.16 12.67 -20.10
CA PRO A 274 16.59 12.30 -18.80
C PRO A 274 17.11 13.22 -17.67
N ARG A 275 16.23 13.57 -16.74
CA ARG A 275 16.60 14.30 -15.54
C ARG A 275 17.42 13.41 -14.60
N GLN A 276 18.47 13.93 -14.01
CA GLN A 276 19.23 13.22 -13.00
C GLN A 276 18.65 13.49 -11.60
N ARG A 277 18.76 12.51 -10.69
CA ARG A 277 18.37 12.68 -9.29
C ARG A 277 19.05 13.92 -8.69
N GLY A 278 18.31 14.71 -7.94
CA GLY A 278 18.78 15.94 -7.31
C GLY A 278 18.75 17.21 -8.20
N GLN A 279 18.53 17.09 -9.50
CA GLN A 279 18.26 18.26 -10.35
C GLN A 279 16.87 18.84 -10.08
N GLU A 280 16.70 20.13 -10.35
CA GLU A 280 15.40 20.80 -10.26
C GLU A 280 14.39 20.22 -11.27
N LEU A 281 13.13 20.10 -10.85
CA LEU A 281 12.02 19.65 -11.69
C LEU A 281 11.60 20.77 -12.65
N THR A 282 11.70 20.51 -13.95
CA THR A 282 11.31 21.44 -15.00
C THR A 282 9.83 21.24 -15.39
N GLN A 283 9.26 22.19 -16.16
CA GLN A 283 7.91 22.01 -16.73
C GLN A 283 7.83 20.77 -17.63
N ARG A 284 8.89 20.49 -18.40
CA ARG A 284 8.98 19.27 -19.22
C ARG A 284 8.82 17.99 -18.39
N ASP A 285 9.44 17.90 -17.23
CA ASP A 285 9.36 16.71 -16.36
C ASP A 285 7.94 16.55 -15.80
N LYS A 286 7.27 17.64 -15.49
CA LYS A 286 5.85 17.65 -15.10
C LYS A 286 4.93 17.21 -16.26
N ASP A 287 5.21 17.67 -17.48
CA ASP A 287 4.45 17.30 -18.68
C ASP A 287 4.66 15.83 -19.04
N ILE A 288 5.87 15.28 -18.86
CA ILE A 288 6.13 13.84 -19.00
C ILE A 288 5.33 13.05 -17.95
N ALA A 289 5.34 13.48 -16.69
CA ALA A 289 4.59 12.84 -15.62
C ALA A 289 3.07 12.85 -15.92
N ARG A 290 2.53 13.98 -16.40
CA ARG A 290 1.12 14.10 -16.78
C ARG A 290 0.77 13.17 -17.94
N SER A 291 1.55 13.21 -19.01
CA SER A 291 1.31 12.39 -20.20
C SER A 291 1.43 10.89 -19.89
N CYS A 292 2.38 10.50 -19.01
CA CYS A 292 2.52 9.14 -18.50
C CYS A 292 1.27 8.71 -17.72
N GLN A 293 0.82 9.52 -16.76
CA GLN A 293 -0.36 9.21 -15.94
C GLN A 293 -1.61 9.05 -16.80
N VAL A 294 -1.85 9.96 -17.75
CA VAL A 294 -3.00 9.88 -18.67
C VAL A 294 -2.94 8.59 -19.50
N ARG A 295 -1.76 8.26 -20.07
CA ARG A 295 -1.63 7.04 -20.86
C ARG A 295 -1.83 5.77 -20.02
N PHE A 296 -1.28 5.75 -18.81
CA PHE A 296 -1.53 4.65 -17.86
C PHE A 296 -3.02 4.45 -17.59
N GLU A 297 -3.75 5.55 -17.31
CA GLU A 297 -5.19 5.51 -17.07
C GLU A 297 -5.96 4.99 -18.30
N ASP A 298 -5.63 5.46 -19.50
CA ASP A 298 -6.28 5.03 -20.75
C ASP A 298 -6.09 3.53 -21.01
N VAL A 299 -4.86 3.02 -20.78
CA VAL A 299 -4.56 1.59 -20.94
C VAL A 299 -5.27 0.76 -19.87
N ALA A 300 -5.27 1.21 -18.62
CA ALA A 300 -5.98 0.52 -17.54
C ALA A 300 -7.50 0.45 -17.79
N LEU A 301 -8.11 1.58 -18.24
CA LEU A 301 -9.53 1.60 -18.62
C LEU A 301 -9.84 0.67 -19.79
N HIS A 302 -8.95 0.60 -20.80
CA HIS A 302 -9.06 -0.37 -21.88
C HIS A 302 -9.08 -1.80 -21.33
N CYS A 303 -8.15 -2.13 -20.44
CA CYS A 303 -8.08 -3.45 -19.80
C CYS A 303 -9.35 -3.77 -19.01
N PHE A 304 -9.86 -2.83 -18.21
CA PHE A 304 -11.07 -3.06 -17.41
C PHE A 304 -12.33 -3.21 -18.26
N LYS A 305 -12.46 -2.46 -19.36
CA LYS A 305 -13.58 -2.65 -20.31
C LYS A 305 -13.51 -4.00 -20.97
N ARG A 306 -12.33 -4.40 -21.48
CA ARG A 306 -12.11 -5.74 -22.04
C ARG A 306 -12.39 -6.84 -21.02
N LEU A 307 -12.00 -6.67 -19.76
CA LEU A 307 -12.32 -7.62 -18.70
C LEU A 307 -13.82 -7.75 -18.49
N HIS A 308 -14.56 -6.62 -18.52
CA HIS A 308 -16.01 -6.65 -18.40
C HIS A 308 -16.69 -7.39 -19.58
N ASP A 309 -16.16 -7.25 -20.80
CA ASP A 309 -16.67 -8.00 -21.96
C ASP A 309 -16.45 -9.52 -21.79
N LEU A 310 -15.35 -9.94 -21.15
CA LEU A 310 -15.05 -11.35 -20.86
C LEU A 310 -15.85 -11.89 -19.65
N VAL A 311 -16.06 -11.04 -18.66
CA VAL A 311 -16.78 -11.37 -17.41
C VAL A 311 -17.82 -10.29 -17.15
N PRO A 312 -19.04 -10.41 -17.75
CA PRO A 312 -20.12 -9.46 -17.54
C PRO A 312 -20.61 -9.50 -16.08
N SER A 313 -20.05 -8.64 -15.25
CA SER A 313 -20.35 -8.51 -13.82
C SER A 313 -20.31 -7.05 -13.41
N GLU A 314 -21.18 -6.64 -12.49
CA GLU A 314 -21.09 -5.30 -11.89
C GLU A 314 -19.95 -5.17 -10.87
N ARG A 315 -19.28 -6.28 -10.52
CA ARG A 315 -18.29 -6.38 -9.45
C ARG A 315 -16.92 -6.67 -10.00
N ILE A 316 -15.92 -5.96 -9.47
CA ILE A 316 -14.51 -6.19 -9.79
C ILE A 316 -13.66 -6.23 -8.52
N VAL A 317 -12.70 -7.14 -8.50
CA VAL A 317 -11.57 -7.14 -7.55
C VAL A 317 -10.28 -7.01 -8.33
N TYR A 318 -9.33 -6.24 -7.81
CA TYR A 318 -8.04 -6.08 -8.48
C TYR A 318 -6.90 -5.79 -7.51
N ALA A 319 -5.66 -6.12 -7.92
CA ALA A 319 -4.45 -5.98 -7.14
C ALA A 319 -3.21 -5.86 -8.04
N GLY A 320 -2.03 -5.80 -7.45
CA GLY A 320 -0.74 -5.50 -8.06
C GLY A 320 -0.32 -4.06 -7.77
N GLY A 321 0.97 -3.73 -7.92
CA GLY A 321 1.50 -2.40 -7.63
C GLY A 321 0.78 -1.27 -8.37
N CYS A 322 0.30 -1.53 -9.60
CA CYS A 322 -0.49 -0.58 -10.39
C CYS A 322 -1.84 -0.23 -9.71
N ALA A 323 -2.40 -1.10 -8.88
CA ALA A 323 -3.64 -0.85 -8.14
C ALA A 323 -3.47 0.19 -7.01
N LEU A 324 -2.23 0.57 -6.66
CA LEU A 324 -1.95 1.70 -5.75
C LEU A 324 -2.20 3.07 -6.39
N ASN A 325 -2.47 3.13 -7.71
CA ASN A 325 -2.77 4.37 -8.41
C ASN A 325 -4.20 4.86 -8.10
N GLY A 326 -4.32 5.66 -7.03
CA GLY A 326 -5.61 6.15 -6.54
C GLY A 326 -6.37 7.04 -7.54
N VAL A 327 -5.69 7.67 -8.50
CA VAL A 327 -6.32 8.47 -9.56
C VAL A 327 -7.08 7.55 -10.51
N MET A 328 -6.44 6.45 -10.95
CA MET A 328 -7.08 5.43 -11.79
C MET A 328 -8.24 4.74 -11.05
N ASN A 329 -8.06 4.43 -9.76
CA ASN A 329 -9.09 3.77 -8.96
C ASN A 329 -10.38 4.60 -8.87
N ALA A 330 -10.28 5.93 -8.75
CA ALA A 330 -11.44 6.81 -8.76
C ALA A 330 -12.15 6.88 -10.14
N ARG A 331 -11.41 6.62 -11.23
CA ARG A 331 -11.98 6.58 -12.59
C ARG A 331 -12.69 5.27 -12.89
N LEU A 332 -12.27 4.16 -12.29
CA LEU A 332 -12.76 2.83 -12.62
C LEU A 332 -14.29 2.76 -12.57
N LEU A 333 -14.89 3.10 -11.43
CA LEU A 333 -16.35 3.03 -11.26
C LEU A 333 -17.12 4.06 -12.09
N ARG A 334 -16.48 5.18 -12.45
CA ARG A 334 -17.07 6.24 -13.25
C ARG A 334 -17.05 5.94 -14.75
N ASP A 335 -15.90 5.40 -15.23
CA ASP A 335 -15.56 5.34 -16.66
C ASP A 335 -15.65 3.90 -17.23
N THR A 336 -16.13 2.93 -16.43
CA THR A 336 -16.37 1.54 -16.83
C THR A 336 -17.75 1.05 -16.41
N PRO A 337 -18.24 -0.09 -16.93
CA PRO A 337 -19.52 -0.67 -16.53
C PRO A 337 -19.58 -1.21 -15.10
N PHE A 338 -18.44 -1.38 -14.41
CA PHE A 338 -18.41 -1.87 -13.04
C PHE A 338 -19.08 -0.88 -12.07
N LYS A 339 -19.84 -1.41 -11.09
CA LYS A 339 -20.56 -0.64 -10.06
C LYS A 339 -19.94 -0.78 -8.68
N GLN A 340 -19.23 -1.87 -8.43
CA GLN A 340 -18.63 -2.20 -7.15
C GLN A 340 -17.19 -2.66 -7.39
N ALA A 341 -16.26 -2.11 -6.62
CA ALA A 341 -14.84 -2.48 -6.67
C ALA A 341 -14.32 -2.77 -5.26
N TYR A 342 -13.46 -3.77 -5.14
CA TYR A 342 -12.76 -4.04 -3.90
C TYR A 342 -11.26 -4.18 -4.15
N LEU A 343 -10.49 -3.45 -3.33
CA LEU A 343 -9.05 -3.55 -3.22
C LEU A 343 -8.71 -3.72 -1.75
N GLN A 344 -7.87 -4.69 -1.43
CA GLN A 344 -7.38 -4.83 -0.07
C GLN A 344 -6.28 -3.75 0.23
N PRO A 345 -6.02 -3.41 1.51
CA PRO A 345 -5.15 -2.28 1.86
C PRO A 345 -3.71 -2.41 1.37
N ALA A 346 -3.18 -3.63 1.30
CA ALA A 346 -1.85 -3.96 0.79
C ALA A 346 -1.96 -4.58 -0.60
N SER A 347 -2.47 -3.83 -1.58
CA SER A 347 -2.76 -4.36 -2.92
C SER A 347 -1.52 -4.64 -3.78
N SER A 348 -0.32 -4.19 -3.37
CA SER A 348 0.97 -4.52 -3.98
C SER A 348 1.52 -5.87 -3.47
N ASP A 349 2.81 -6.10 -3.64
CA ASP A 349 3.47 -7.37 -3.35
C ASP A 349 3.46 -7.75 -1.87
N ASP A 350 3.40 -6.78 -0.97
CA ASP A 350 3.20 -7.05 0.45
C ASP A 350 1.90 -7.86 0.71
N GLY A 351 0.85 -7.65 -0.07
CA GLY A 351 -0.42 -8.37 0.03
C GLY A 351 -0.42 -9.81 -0.46
N LEU A 352 0.60 -10.22 -1.17
CA LEU A 352 0.72 -11.56 -1.76
C LEU A 352 0.67 -12.68 -0.72
N CYS A 353 1.24 -12.45 0.47
CA CYS A 353 1.23 -13.43 1.56
C CYS A 353 -0.19 -13.83 1.98
N ILE A 354 -1.13 -12.87 2.05
CA ILE A 354 -2.55 -13.14 2.31
C ILE A 354 -3.16 -13.94 1.15
N GLY A 355 -2.86 -13.53 -0.09
CA GLY A 355 -3.39 -14.19 -1.28
C GLY A 355 -2.96 -15.65 -1.40
N ALA A 356 -1.67 -15.95 -1.20
CA ALA A 356 -1.14 -17.30 -1.21
C ALA A 356 -1.75 -18.15 -0.08
N GLY A 357 -1.86 -17.59 1.13
CA GLY A 357 -2.45 -18.29 2.27
C GLY A 357 -3.93 -18.61 2.07
N LEU A 358 -4.74 -17.65 1.66
CA LEU A 358 -6.17 -17.87 1.40
C LEU A 358 -6.40 -18.76 0.18
N TRP A 359 -5.57 -18.66 -0.86
CA TRP A 359 -5.64 -19.59 -1.98
C TRP A 359 -5.38 -21.03 -1.52
N THR A 360 -4.37 -21.23 -0.67
CA THR A 360 -4.05 -22.54 -0.09
C THR A 360 -5.21 -23.07 0.76
N TRP A 361 -5.84 -22.21 1.57
CA TRP A 361 -7.04 -22.58 2.34
C TRP A 361 -8.14 -23.14 1.46
N HIS A 362 -8.50 -22.45 0.37
CA HIS A 362 -9.61 -22.86 -0.48
C HIS A 362 -9.27 -24.01 -1.43
N ASN A 363 -8.05 -24.09 -1.95
CA ASN A 363 -7.71 -25.01 -3.04
C ASN A 363 -6.88 -26.24 -2.61
N VAL A 364 -6.25 -26.19 -1.43
CA VAL A 364 -5.45 -27.30 -0.89
C VAL A 364 -6.08 -27.87 0.37
N ALA A 365 -6.41 -27.01 1.34
CA ALA A 365 -7.03 -27.44 2.59
C ALA A 365 -8.54 -27.69 2.48
N GLY A 366 -9.19 -27.30 1.37
CA GLY A 366 -10.61 -27.57 1.10
C GLY A 366 -11.61 -26.68 1.82
N GLY A 367 -11.17 -25.54 2.35
CA GLY A 367 -12.02 -24.56 3.04
C GLY A 367 -13.05 -23.92 2.11
N ARG A 368 -14.27 -23.71 2.60
CA ARG A 368 -15.39 -23.17 1.81
C ARG A 368 -15.78 -21.76 2.18
N GLU A 369 -15.63 -21.38 3.44
CA GLU A 369 -15.99 -20.04 3.93
C GLU A 369 -14.91 -19.04 3.51
N ARG A 370 -15.35 -17.90 2.94
CA ARG A 370 -14.49 -16.79 2.58
C ARG A 370 -14.37 -15.80 3.73
N PHE A 371 -13.20 -15.22 3.87
CA PHE A 371 -12.92 -14.18 4.83
C PHE A 371 -13.25 -12.79 4.23
N HIS A 372 -13.94 -11.93 5.00
CA HIS A 372 -14.17 -10.54 4.60
C HIS A 372 -13.26 -9.61 5.40
N MET A 373 -12.36 -8.91 4.70
CA MET A 373 -11.48 -7.91 5.30
C MET A 373 -12.15 -6.53 5.27
N SER A 374 -12.77 -6.15 6.38
CA SER A 374 -13.46 -4.86 6.54
C SER A 374 -12.54 -3.75 7.06
N HIS A 375 -11.38 -4.09 7.64
CA HIS A 375 -10.42 -3.14 8.21
C HIS A 375 -8.98 -3.56 7.90
N ALA A 376 -8.01 -2.67 8.16
CA ALA A 376 -6.59 -2.90 7.89
C ALA A 376 -5.75 -3.20 9.14
N TYR A 377 -6.32 -3.35 10.32
CA TYR A 377 -5.58 -3.43 11.59
C TYR A 377 -5.15 -4.88 11.90
N TRP A 378 -4.18 -5.41 11.13
CA TRP A 378 -3.72 -6.80 11.21
C TRP A 378 -2.30 -6.94 11.77
N GLY A 379 -1.59 -5.84 11.98
CA GLY A 379 -0.25 -5.83 12.57
C GLY A 379 -0.24 -5.94 14.09
N PRO A 380 0.94 -5.78 14.73
CA PRO A 380 1.11 -5.84 16.17
C PRO A 380 0.37 -4.75 16.95
N SER A 381 0.09 -5.04 18.20
CA SER A 381 -0.32 -4.08 19.22
C SER A 381 0.58 -4.23 20.45
N TYR A 382 0.60 -3.19 21.28
CA TYR A 382 1.42 -3.14 22.49
C TYR A 382 0.56 -2.73 23.69
N SER A 383 0.81 -3.34 24.85
CA SER A 383 0.01 -3.09 26.05
C SER A 383 0.18 -1.67 26.59
N ASP A 384 -0.79 -1.22 27.38
CA ASP A 384 -0.73 0.10 28.05
C ASP A 384 0.52 0.24 28.94
N ASP A 385 1.01 -0.84 29.54
CA ASP A 385 2.25 -0.82 30.31
C ASP A 385 3.50 -0.53 29.46
N VAL A 386 3.55 -1.03 28.22
CA VAL A 386 4.64 -0.74 27.30
C VAL A 386 4.57 0.71 26.84
N THR A 387 3.39 1.18 26.44
CA THR A 387 3.21 2.57 25.98
C THR A 387 3.49 3.56 27.13
N ARG A 388 3.08 3.27 28.35
CA ARG A 388 3.35 4.08 29.54
C ARG A 388 4.85 4.20 29.81
N ARG A 389 5.56 3.06 29.88
CA ARG A 389 7.02 3.05 30.09
C ARG A 389 7.76 3.86 29.04
N THR A 390 7.39 3.69 27.77
CA THR A 390 7.98 4.47 26.67
C THR A 390 7.65 5.96 26.83
N ALA A 391 6.41 6.33 27.17
CA ALA A 391 6.00 7.72 27.36
C ALA A 391 6.80 8.41 28.51
N GLU A 392 7.02 7.73 29.62
CA GLU A 392 7.79 8.23 30.77
C GLU A 392 9.26 8.54 30.43
N THR A 393 9.84 7.86 29.43
CA THR A 393 11.23 8.12 29.01
C THR A 393 11.44 9.51 28.43
N ALA A 394 10.39 10.13 27.88
CA ALA A 394 10.49 11.44 27.22
C ALA A 394 10.75 12.60 28.21
N LYS A 395 10.38 12.45 29.49
CA LYS A 395 10.46 13.50 30.53
C LYS A 395 9.82 14.83 30.07
N MET A 396 8.72 14.74 29.35
CA MET A 396 7.95 15.87 28.80
C MET A 396 6.61 16.04 29.55
N PRO A 397 5.93 17.21 29.41
CA PRO A 397 4.58 17.38 29.87
C PRO A 397 3.66 16.28 29.31
N MET A 398 3.01 15.55 30.20
CA MET A 398 2.21 14.37 29.87
C MET A 398 0.95 14.30 30.74
N ARG A 399 -0.11 13.78 30.17
CA ARG A 399 -1.33 13.38 30.89
C ARG A 399 -1.74 11.96 30.45
N GLU A 400 -2.08 11.13 31.44
CA GLU A 400 -2.78 9.87 31.18
C GLU A 400 -4.28 10.13 31.16
N LEU A 401 -4.97 9.70 30.11
CA LEU A 401 -6.39 9.97 29.90
C LEU A 401 -7.20 8.68 29.81
N PRO A 402 -8.43 8.67 30.32
CA PRO A 402 -9.41 7.63 30.00
C PRO A 402 -9.64 7.58 28.47
N HIS A 403 -9.87 6.38 27.91
CA HIS A 403 -10.07 6.21 26.46
C HIS A 403 -11.13 7.17 25.88
N GLY A 404 -12.26 7.38 26.58
CA GLY A 404 -13.33 8.27 26.12
C GLY A 404 -12.95 9.76 26.06
N MET A 405 -11.89 10.19 26.75
CA MET A 405 -11.43 11.59 26.75
C MET A 405 -10.37 11.86 25.65
N ILE A 406 -9.68 10.83 25.18
CA ILE A 406 -8.58 10.96 24.20
C ILE A 406 -9.03 11.67 22.91
N PRO A 407 -10.17 11.29 22.27
CA PRO A 407 -10.61 11.91 21.03
C PRO A 407 -10.79 13.42 21.14
N ARG A 408 -11.45 13.86 22.22
CA ARG A 408 -11.73 15.29 22.46
C ARG A 408 -10.44 16.07 22.74
N ALA A 409 -9.57 15.54 23.60
CA ALA A 409 -8.32 16.18 23.98
C ALA A 409 -7.40 16.36 22.74
N VAL A 410 -7.24 15.31 21.92
CA VAL A 410 -6.44 15.40 20.69
C VAL A 410 -7.08 16.33 19.66
N ALA A 411 -8.41 16.28 19.47
CA ALA A 411 -9.13 17.20 18.59
C ALA A 411 -8.91 18.67 19.00
N SER A 412 -8.87 18.99 20.28
CA SER A 412 -8.58 20.33 20.80
C SER A 412 -7.15 20.78 20.47
N LEU A 413 -6.14 19.88 20.61
CA LEU A 413 -4.77 20.19 20.20
C LEU A 413 -4.64 20.42 18.68
N LEU A 414 -5.29 19.58 17.87
CA LEU A 414 -5.32 19.78 16.40
C LEU A 414 -5.96 21.13 16.06
N ARG A 415 -7.07 21.49 16.68
CA ARG A 415 -7.76 22.78 16.46
C ARG A 415 -6.90 23.97 16.89
N ALA A 416 -6.09 23.82 17.96
CA ALA A 416 -5.09 24.80 18.36
C ALA A 416 -3.94 24.95 17.35
N GLY A 417 -3.80 24.00 16.40
CA GLY A 417 -2.81 24.03 15.31
C GLY A 417 -1.61 23.15 15.53
N LEU A 418 -1.63 22.28 16.53
CA LEU A 418 -0.55 21.34 16.79
C LEU A 418 -0.60 20.16 15.80
N VAL A 419 0.59 19.73 15.36
CA VAL A 419 0.75 18.49 14.57
C VAL A 419 1.00 17.35 15.54
N THR A 420 0.09 16.38 15.55
CA THR A 420 0.05 15.31 16.55
C THR A 420 0.38 13.95 15.94
N GLY A 421 1.35 13.24 16.52
CA GLY A 421 1.53 11.80 16.32
C GLY A 421 0.40 11.04 17.00
N TRP A 422 -0.28 10.17 16.27
CA TRP A 422 -1.39 9.36 16.73
C TRP A 422 -1.02 7.89 16.63
N TYR A 423 -0.87 7.24 17.79
CA TYR A 423 -0.45 5.85 17.93
C TYR A 423 -1.45 5.09 18.79
N GLN A 424 -2.22 4.18 18.18
CA GLN A 424 -3.31 3.44 18.83
C GLN A 424 -3.35 1.98 18.37
N GLY A 425 -3.85 1.09 19.22
CA GLY A 425 -4.22 -0.28 18.89
C GLY A 425 -3.22 -1.05 18.00
N ARG A 426 -3.73 -1.92 17.14
CA ARG A 426 -2.94 -2.70 16.18
C ARG A 426 -2.48 -1.83 14.99
N SER A 427 -1.25 -2.05 14.51
CA SER A 427 -0.75 -1.35 13.33
C SER A 427 -1.48 -1.77 12.05
N GLU A 428 -1.50 -0.86 11.07
CA GLU A 428 -2.14 -1.07 9.78
C GLU A 428 -1.32 -2.03 8.92
N TRP A 429 -2.01 -2.87 8.19
CA TRP A 429 -1.55 -3.65 7.07
C TRP A 429 -1.52 -2.80 5.80
N GLY A 430 -0.40 -2.85 5.05
CA GLY A 430 -0.22 -2.10 3.82
C GLY A 430 0.53 -0.76 3.99
N PRO A 431 0.75 -0.03 2.88
CA PRO A 431 1.64 1.12 2.81
C PRO A 431 1.04 2.42 3.35
N ARG A 432 -0.21 2.42 3.80
CA ARG A 432 -0.93 3.64 4.23
C ARG A 432 -1.13 3.65 5.74
N ALA A 433 -1.00 4.86 6.34
CA ALA A 433 -1.48 5.09 7.69
C ALA A 433 -2.99 5.34 7.65
N LEU A 434 -3.75 4.57 8.41
CA LEU A 434 -5.21 4.52 8.34
C LEU A 434 -5.88 4.84 9.69
N GLY A 435 -5.16 5.54 10.58
CA GLY A 435 -5.72 6.01 11.85
C GLY A 435 -5.22 5.26 13.09
N ASN A 436 -4.17 4.44 12.99
CA ASN A 436 -3.50 3.83 14.14
C ASN A 436 -2.01 4.16 14.24
N ARG A 437 -1.36 4.47 13.12
CA ARG A 437 0.05 4.93 13.05
C ARG A 437 0.12 6.17 12.17
N SER A 438 -0.54 7.25 12.60
CA SER A 438 -0.81 8.45 11.81
C SER A 438 -0.14 9.69 12.39
N ILE A 439 0.18 10.66 11.54
CA ILE A 439 0.39 12.05 11.91
C ILE A 439 -0.87 12.81 11.47
N LEU A 440 -1.48 13.51 12.41
CA LEU A 440 -2.73 14.24 12.23
C LEU A 440 -2.52 15.74 12.35
N ALA A 441 -3.31 16.52 11.60
CA ALA A 441 -3.29 17.97 11.67
C ALA A 441 -4.63 18.58 11.23
N ASP A 442 -4.81 19.89 11.50
CA ASP A 442 -5.99 20.67 11.07
C ASP A 442 -5.89 20.99 9.54
N PRO A 443 -6.76 20.42 8.70
CA PRO A 443 -6.71 20.64 7.25
C PRO A 443 -7.12 22.03 6.81
N THR A 444 -7.74 22.83 7.68
CA THR A 444 -8.23 24.18 7.39
C THR A 444 -7.12 25.24 7.42
N ARG A 445 -5.93 24.90 7.93
CA ARG A 445 -4.80 25.81 8.03
C ARG A 445 -3.94 25.76 6.77
N ALA A 446 -3.79 26.90 6.09
CA ALA A 446 -3.12 26.98 4.78
C ALA A 446 -1.65 26.57 4.81
N ASN A 447 -0.92 26.90 5.89
CA ASN A 447 0.52 26.59 6.04
C ASN A 447 0.82 25.16 6.52
N MET A 448 -0.19 24.35 6.82
CA MET A 448 0.03 23.04 7.44
C MET A 448 0.74 22.07 6.50
N LYS A 449 0.44 22.13 5.20
CA LYS A 449 1.11 21.29 4.18
C LYS A 449 2.62 21.57 4.13
N GLU A 450 3.01 22.84 4.10
CA GLU A 450 4.43 23.25 4.06
C GLU A 450 5.12 22.87 5.37
N LEU A 451 4.51 23.18 6.51
CA LEU A 451 5.05 22.88 7.83
C LEU A 451 5.35 21.37 7.98
N ILE A 452 4.41 20.49 7.61
CA ILE A 452 4.61 19.04 7.74
C ILE A 452 5.67 18.56 6.75
N ASN A 453 5.68 19.05 5.50
CA ASN A 453 6.68 18.64 4.51
C ASN A 453 8.11 19.09 4.89
N GLU A 454 8.28 20.29 5.42
CA GLU A 454 9.60 20.83 5.77
C GLU A 454 10.10 20.29 7.11
N LYS A 455 9.29 20.37 8.17
CA LYS A 455 9.73 20.10 9.55
C LYS A 455 9.67 18.64 9.95
N ILE A 456 8.81 17.83 9.30
CA ILE A 456 8.59 16.45 9.69
C ILE A 456 9.02 15.48 8.58
N LYS A 457 8.50 15.67 7.37
CA LYS A 457 8.69 14.72 6.25
C LYS A 457 9.97 14.97 5.46
N ARG A 458 10.51 16.18 5.46
CA ARG A 458 11.70 16.60 4.69
C ARG A 458 11.67 16.06 3.25
N ARG A 459 10.57 16.36 2.55
CA ARG A 459 10.28 15.80 1.24
C ARG A 459 9.74 16.86 0.26
N GLU A 460 9.54 16.48 -0.98
CA GLU A 460 9.10 17.34 -2.07
C GLU A 460 7.73 17.99 -1.77
N SER A 461 7.61 19.32 -1.98
CA SER A 461 6.42 20.12 -1.67
C SER A 461 5.19 19.77 -2.51
N PHE A 462 5.37 19.18 -3.69
CA PHE A 462 4.24 18.79 -4.56
C PHE A 462 3.46 17.58 -4.02
N ARG A 463 4.00 16.83 -3.05
CA ARG A 463 3.31 15.65 -2.51
C ARG A 463 2.11 16.06 -1.66
N PRO A 464 0.89 15.56 -1.99
CA PRO A 464 -0.31 15.89 -1.25
C PRO A 464 -0.40 15.14 0.08
N PHE A 465 -1.26 15.64 0.97
CA PHE A 465 -1.73 14.93 2.15
C PHE A 465 -3.15 14.41 1.96
N ALA A 466 -3.54 13.43 2.76
CA ALA A 466 -4.80 12.76 2.65
C ALA A 466 -5.82 13.30 3.67
N PRO A 467 -7.09 13.53 3.27
CA PRO A 467 -8.20 13.70 4.21
C PRO A 467 -8.66 12.37 4.80
N SER A 468 -8.87 12.32 6.12
CA SER A 468 -9.68 11.31 6.78
C SER A 468 -10.98 11.95 7.25
N ILE A 469 -12.12 11.36 6.87
CA ILE A 469 -13.47 11.88 7.12
C ILE A 469 -14.39 10.76 7.62
N VAL A 470 -15.37 11.07 8.45
CA VAL A 470 -16.42 10.12 8.80
C VAL A 470 -17.25 9.74 7.57
N ARG A 471 -17.62 8.47 7.42
CA ARG A 471 -18.24 7.92 6.20
C ARG A 471 -19.49 8.70 5.77
N GLU A 472 -20.35 9.03 6.69
CA GLU A 472 -21.61 9.73 6.45
C GLU A 472 -21.46 11.16 5.92
N ALA A 473 -20.28 11.78 6.08
CA ALA A 473 -20.02 13.13 5.62
C ALA A 473 -19.38 13.20 4.22
N VAL A 474 -18.97 12.07 3.64
CA VAL A 474 -18.21 12.04 2.37
C VAL A 474 -18.93 12.82 1.26
N SER A 475 -20.21 12.58 1.03
CA SER A 475 -21.00 13.21 -0.02
C SER A 475 -21.14 14.73 0.14
N THR A 476 -20.97 15.28 1.34
CA THR A 476 -20.99 16.72 1.61
C THR A 476 -19.73 17.42 1.09
N TYR A 477 -18.57 16.76 1.15
CA TYR A 477 -17.28 17.39 0.86
C TYR A 477 -16.67 16.95 -0.47
N PHE A 478 -17.04 15.77 -0.98
CA PHE A 478 -16.48 15.20 -2.21
C PHE A 478 -17.55 15.05 -3.30
N GLU A 479 -17.11 15.19 -4.57
CA GLU A 479 -18.01 15.07 -5.72
C GLU A 479 -18.51 13.63 -5.93
N GLN A 480 -17.73 12.63 -5.50
CA GLN A 480 -18.07 11.21 -5.57
C GLN A 480 -18.25 10.63 -4.17
N ASP A 481 -19.39 9.99 -3.92
CA ASP A 481 -19.66 9.26 -2.67
C ASP A 481 -19.04 7.87 -2.73
N VAL A 482 -17.73 7.80 -2.56
CA VAL A 482 -16.94 6.55 -2.62
C VAL A 482 -16.63 6.05 -1.21
N PHE A 483 -16.87 4.75 -0.97
CA PHE A 483 -16.35 4.07 0.21
C PHE A 483 -14.87 3.76 0.01
N SER A 484 -13.99 4.40 0.77
CA SER A 484 -12.53 4.30 0.65
C SER A 484 -11.85 4.11 2.02
N PRO A 485 -12.08 2.99 2.71
CA PRO A 485 -11.54 2.79 4.05
C PRO A 485 -10.00 2.67 4.05
N PHE A 486 -9.41 2.27 2.93
CA PHE A 486 -7.99 1.99 2.78
C PHE A 486 -7.21 3.09 2.03
N MET A 487 -7.81 4.29 1.86
CA MET A 487 -7.14 5.44 1.22
C MET A 487 -6.69 5.13 -0.23
N MET A 488 -7.51 4.38 -0.98
CA MET A 488 -7.18 3.89 -2.32
C MET A 488 -7.78 4.72 -3.47
N HIS A 489 -8.51 5.81 -3.18
CA HIS A 489 -9.18 6.64 -4.20
C HIS A 489 -8.76 8.11 -4.07
N VAL A 490 -8.41 8.72 -5.20
CA VAL A 490 -8.17 10.17 -5.32
C VAL A 490 -9.38 10.80 -6.00
N VAL A 491 -10.18 11.53 -5.24
CA VAL A 491 -11.46 12.08 -5.67
C VAL A 491 -11.48 13.60 -5.57
N LYS A 492 -12.31 14.26 -6.38
CA LYS A 492 -12.43 15.73 -6.34
C LYS A 492 -13.15 16.19 -5.08
N ILE A 493 -12.55 17.16 -4.41
CA ILE A 493 -13.19 17.94 -3.35
C ILE A 493 -14.15 18.93 -4.04
N ARG A 494 -15.37 19.08 -3.52
CA ARG A 494 -16.34 20.01 -4.07
C ARG A 494 -15.79 21.43 -4.09
N PRO A 495 -16.03 22.24 -5.14
CA PRO A 495 -15.42 23.57 -5.32
C PRO A 495 -15.55 24.48 -4.09
N GLU A 496 -16.72 24.49 -3.44
CA GLU A 496 -17.02 25.33 -2.27
C GLU A 496 -16.19 25.02 -1.03
N TRP A 497 -15.53 23.83 -0.98
CA TRP A 497 -14.71 23.41 0.14
C TRP A 497 -13.20 23.52 -0.11
N ARG A 498 -12.75 23.71 -1.35
CA ARG A 498 -11.32 23.67 -1.70
C ARG A 498 -10.51 24.74 -0.99
N GLU A 499 -11.04 25.98 -0.91
CA GLU A 499 -10.37 27.07 -0.20
C GLU A 499 -10.40 26.90 1.33
N ARG A 500 -11.39 26.19 1.86
CA ARG A 500 -11.54 25.92 3.28
C ARG A 500 -10.70 24.71 3.75
N LEU A 501 -10.19 23.90 2.82
CA LEU A 501 -9.41 22.68 3.06
C LEU A 501 -8.06 22.72 2.31
N PRO A 502 -7.28 23.82 2.41
CA PRO A 502 -6.13 24.07 1.55
C PRO A 502 -5.01 23.01 1.75
N SER A 503 -4.86 22.45 2.94
CA SER A 503 -3.77 21.52 3.23
C SER A 503 -3.98 20.10 2.72
N ILE A 504 -5.21 19.76 2.33
CA ILE A 504 -5.57 18.44 1.77
C ILE A 504 -6.10 18.52 0.33
N THR A 505 -6.27 19.75 -0.20
CA THR A 505 -6.65 19.97 -1.59
C THR A 505 -5.41 20.04 -2.46
N HIS A 506 -5.32 19.13 -3.42
CA HIS A 506 -4.24 19.14 -4.41
C HIS A 506 -4.50 20.21 -5.48
N VAL A 507 -3.51 20.58 -6.29
CA VAL A 507 -3.59 21.66 -7.28
C VAL A 507 -4.69 21.47 -8.33
N ASP A 508 -5.11 20.25 -8.58
CA ASP A 508 -6.21 19.89 -9.47
C ASP A 508 -7.58 19.81 -8.75
N GLY A 509 -7.64 20.17 -7.47
CA GLY A 509 -8.85 20.12 -6.66
C GLY A 509 -9.20 18.73 -6.11
N THR A 510 -8.29 17.77 -6.17
CA THR A 510 -8.49 16.41 -5.65
C THR A 510 -7.94 16.23 -4.24
N GLY A 511 -8.39 15.17 -3.55
CA GLY A 511 -7.82 14.66 -2.31
C GLY A 511 -7.85 13.13 -2.27
N ARG A 512 -6.85 12.50 -1.64
CA ARG A 512 -6.80 11.04 -1.47
C ARG A 512 -7.61 10.63 -0.26
N LEU A 513 -8.88 10.28 -0.51
CA LEU A 513 -9.91 10.05 0.49
C LEU A 513 -9.64 8.81 1.35
N GLN A 514 -9.79 8.98 2.68
CA GLN A 514 -10.06 7.90 3.62
C GLN A 514 -11.41 8.13 4.29
N SER A 515 -12.35 7.18 4.14
CA SER A 515 -13.64 7.20 4.83
C SER A 515 -13.63 6.25 6.02
N ILE A 516 -14.05 6.73 7.21
CA ILE A 516 -14.02 6.00 8.48
C ILE A 516 -15.44 5.68 8.93
N GLU A 517 -15.70 4.40 9.21
CA GLU A 517 -16.90 3.93 9.88
C GLU A 517 -16.64 3.73 11.36
N ARG A 518 -17.67 3.96 12.20
CA ARG A 518 -17.56 3.83 13.65
C ARG A 518 -17.12 2.42 14.05
N ASP A 519 -17.70 1.39 13.44
CA ASP A 519 -17.50 -0.01 13.81
C ASP A 519 -16.09 -0.53 13.45
N THR A 520 -15.42 0.11 12.49
CA THR A 520 -14.07 -0.31 12.06
C THR A 520 -12.95 0.33 12.88
N ASN A 521 -13.11 1.57 13.32
CA ASN A 521 -12.17 2.27 14.21
C ASN A 521 -12.90 3.31 15.08
N PRO A 522 -13.53 2.89 16.18
CA PRO A 522 -14.35 3.76 17.02
C PRO A 522 -13.59 4.97 17.56
N LEU A 523 -12.35 4.79 18.00
CA LEU A 523 -11.56 5.85 18.63
C LEU A 523 -11.18 6.94 17.61
N TYR A 524 -10.76 6.54 16.41
CA TYR A 524 -10.40 7.48 15.35
C TYR A 524 -11.65 8.17 14.76
N TYR A 525 -12.74 7.44 14.62
CA TYR A 525 -14.03 8.02 14.22
C TYR A 525 -14.46 9.13 15.19
N GLU A 526 -14.43 8.88 16.51
CA GLU A 526 -14.80 9.87 17.53
C GLU A 526 -13.84 11.07 17.54
N LEU A 527 -12.55 10.87 17.30
CA LEU A 527 -11.59 11.97 17.14
C LEU A 527 -12.03 12.92 16.00
N ILE A 528 -12.36 12.36 14.82
CA ILE A 528 -12.81 13.15 13.67
C ILE A 528 -14.14 13.86 13.97
N LYS A 529 -15.07 13.20 14.68
CA LYS A 529 -16.34 13.81 15.12
C LYS A 529 -16.08 14.95 16.10
N CYS A 530 -15.25 14.77 17.11
CA CYS A 530 -14.88 15.84 18.06
C CYS A 530 -14.21 17.01 17.35
N PHE A 531 -13.31 16.73 16.40
CA PHE A 531 -12.71 17.78 15.58
C PHE A 531 -13.77 18.53 14.76
N GLY A 532 -14.74 17.82 14.19
CA GLY A 532 -15.88 18.40 13.47
C GLY A 532 -16.72 19.32 14.35
N GLN A 533 -16.96 18.96 15.61
CA GLN A 533 -17.68 19.81 16.57
C GLN A 533 -16.93 21.12 16.87
N LEU A 534 -15.58 21.08 16.90
CA LEU A 534 -14.74 22.24 17.21
C LEU A 534 -14.47 23.12 15.97
N SER A 535 -14.41 22.55 14.77
CA SER A 535 -14.03 23.23 13.54
C SER A 535 -15.20 23.53 12.59
N GLY A 536 -16.33 22.86 12.77
CA GLY A 536 -17.44 22.80 11.81
C GLY A 536 -17.19 21.86 10.62
N ILE A 537 -16.05 21.14 10.57
CA ILE A 537 -15.64 20.28 9.44
C ILE A 537 -15.10 18.95 9.99
N PRO A 538 -15.83 17.82 9.84
CA PRO A 538 -15.41 16.51 10.37
C PRO A 538 -14.36 15.84 9.46
N ILE A 539 -13.25 16.54 9.21
CA ILE A 539 -12.13 16.10 8.39
C ILE A 539 -10.83 16.45 9.11
N VAL A 540 -9.91 15.50 9.18
CA VAL A 540 -8.53 15.73 9.62
C VAL A 540 -7.55 15.42 8.50
N LEU A 541 -6.42 16.13 8.44
CA LEU A 541 -5.28 15.74 7.62
C LEU A 541 -4.64 14.50 8.24
N ASN A 542 -4.44 13.46 7.43
CA ASN A 542 -3.78 12.21 7.82
C ASN A 542 -2.58 11.92 6.93
N THR A 543 -1.45 11.61 7.54
CA THR A 543 -0.27 11.09 6.84
C THR A 543 0.43 10.03 7.69
N SER A 544 1.30 9.21 7.08
CA SER A 544 2.02 8.14 7.76
C SER A 544 2.87 8.66 8.92
N PHE A 545 2.90 7.91 10.04
CA PHE A 545 3.73 8.26 11.18
C PHE A 545 5.17 7.78 10.95
N ASN A 546 5.94 8.61 10.31
CA ASN A 546 7.38 8.44 10.00
C ASN A 546 7.96 9.77 9.50
N GLU A 547 9.27 9.82 9.35
CA GLU A 547 9.94 10.86 8.55
C GLU A 547 10.10 10.36 7.09
N ASN A 548 11.12 9.55 6.81
CA ASN A 548 11.38 8.94 5.49
C ASN A 548 11.50 7.41 5.54
N GLU A 549 11.68 6.85 6.73
CA GLU A 549 11.69 5.40 6.99
C GLU A 549 10.30 4.77 6.85
N PRO A 550 10.15 3.44 6.95
CA PRO A 550 8.85 2.78 7.09
C PRO A 550 7.98 3.36 8.23
N ILE A 551 6.68 3.23 8.14
CA ILE A 551 5.74 3.67 9.20
C ILE A 551 6.15 3.03 10.53
N VAL A 552 6.09 3.79 11.62
CA VAL A 552 6.40 3.27 12.97
C VAL A 552 5.50 2.09 13.32
N ASP A 553 6.06 1.09 13.97
CA ASP A 553 5.31 -0.04 14.51
C ASP A 553 5.32 -0.05 16.04
N THR A 554 6.51 0.04 16.67
CA THR A 554 6.64 0.01 18.12
C THR A 554 6.44 1.38 18.77
N PRO A 555 6.06 1.43 20.08
CA PRO A 555 6.01 2.67 20.85
C PRO A 555 7.34 3.44 20.86
N ASP A 556 8.48 2.73 20.94
CA ASP A 556 9.81 3.36 20.94
C ASP A 556 10.14 4.02 19.60
N GLN A 557 9.71 3.42 18.48
CA GLN A 557 9.84 4.04 17.17
C GLN A 557 8.98 5.31 17.05
N ALA A 558 7.76 5.28 17.57
CA ALA A 558 6.88 6.46 17.61
C ALA A 558 7.48 7.57 18.47
N MET A 559 8.00 7.24 19.65
CA MET A 559 8.69 8.18 20.54
C MET A 559 9.94 8.75 19.87
N SER A 560 10.78 7.93 19.26
CA SER A 560 11.96 8.37 18.55
C SER A 560 11.61 9.33 17.40
N CYS A 561 10.58 9.04 16.62
CA CYS A 561 10.11 9.92 15.56
C CYS A 561 9.59 11.26 16.12
N PHE A 562 8.83 11.25 17.22
CA PHE A 562 8.34 12.45 17.90
C PHE A 562 9.49 13.34 18.39
N LEU A 563 10.52 12.75 19.02
CA LEU A 563 11.62 13.49 19.62
C LEU A 563 12.54 14.15 18.57
N ARG A 564 12.76 13.50 17.43
CA ARG A 564 13.70 13.98 16.38
C ARG A 564 13.07 14.83 15.29
N THR A 565 11.72 14.92 15.26
CA THR A 565 11.01 15.69 14.23
C THR A 565 10.32 16.93 14.81
N GLY A 566 9.71 17.72 13.94
CA GLY A 566 8.91 18.89 14.30
C GLY A 566 7.47 18.59 14.76
N LEU A 567 7.17 17.37 15.23
CA LEU A 567 5.89 17.07 15.85
C LEU A 567 5.73 17.82 17.16
N ASP A 568 4.54 18.38 17.42
CA ASP A 568 4.24 19.19 18.61
C ASP A 568 3.68 18.33 19.75
N ALA A 569 2.93 17.28 19.42
CA ALA A 569 2.29 16.37 20.37
C ALA A 569 2.40 14.91 19.92
N LEU A 570 2.27 13.99 20.88
CA LEU A 570 2.18 12.55 20.67
C LEU A 570 1.09 11.95 21.56
N CYS A 571 0.10 11.33 20.96
CA CYS A 571 -0.84 10.47 21.66
C CYS A 571 -0.39 9.01 21.51
N LEU A 572 0.19 8.44 22.58
CA LEU A 572 0.75 7.10 22.64
C LEU A 572 -0.16 6.20 23.50
N GLY A 573 -1.12 5.53 22.90
CA GLY A 573 -2.18 4.85 23.64
C GLY A 573 -2.98 5.86 24.46
N ARG A 574 -2.98 5.70 25.78
CA ARG A 574 -3.67 6.60 26.73
C ARG A 574 -2.82 7.82 27.18
N HIS A 575 -1.56 7.89 26.74
CA HIS A 575 -0.62 8.92 27.19
C HIS A 575 -0.51 10.02 26.15
N LEU A 576 -0.99 11.22 26.50
CA LEU A 576 -0.92 12.42 25.66
C LEU A 576 0.26 13.28 26.13
N LEU A 577 1.29 13.40 25.28
CA LEU A 577 2.49 14.17 25.50
C LEU A 577 2.49 15.38 24.59
N VAL A 578 3.11 16.48 25.04
CA VAL A 578 3.39 17.65 24.22
C VAL A 578 4.83 18.14 24.46
N LYS A 579 5.38 18.87 23.50
CA LYS A 579 6.62 19.59 23.73
C LYS A 579 6.45 20.66 24.82
N PRO A 580 7.52 21.00 25.58
CA PRO A 580 7.40 21.86 26.76
C PRO A 580 6.71 23.21 26.51
N GLU A 581 6.90 23.81 25.35
CA GLU A 581 6.29 25.06 24.92
C GLU A 581 4.75 24.98 24.78
N HIS A 582 4.19 23.79 24.72
CA HIS A 582 2.76 23.55 24.56
C HIS A 582 2.08 23.03 25.84
N ALA A 583 2.76 23.05 27.00
CA ALA A 583 2.23 22.53 28.26
C ALA A 583 0.86 23.13 28.65
N ALA A 584 0.69 24.45 28.48
CA ALA A 584 -0.58 25.12 28.77
C ALA A 584 -1.75 24.65 27.87
N LEU A 585 -1.46 24.30 26.60
CA LEU A 585 -2.46 23.74 25.68
C LEU A 585 -2.88 22.32 26.07
N LEU A 586 -1.94 21.52 26.59
CA LEU A 586 -2.24 20.20 27.13
C LEU A 586 -3.20 20.29 28.31
N ASP A 587 -2.92 21.18 29.26
CA ASP A 587 -3.79 21.36 30.43
C ASP A 587 -5.19 21.85 30.03
N ALA A 588 -5.30 22.80 29.10
CA ALA A 588 -6.57 23.26 28.58
C ALA A 588 -7.34 22.14 27.86
N ALA A 589 -6.68 21.36 27.01
CA ALA A 589 -7.30 20.25 26.27
C ALA A 589 -7.82 19.13 27.19
N CYS A 590 -7.16 18.90 28.33
CA CYS A 590 -7.55 17.87 29.31
C CYS A 590 -8.58 18.36 30.33
N SER A 591 -8.74 19.68 30.53
CA SER A 591 -9.70 20.27 31.49
C SER A 591 -11.08 20.53 30.90
N ASP A 592 -11.25 20.45 29.55
CA ASP A 592 -12.49 20.71 28.84
C ASP A 592 -13.51 19.58 29.18
N GLN A 593 -14.42 19.87 30.16
CA GLN A 593 -15.40 18.93 30.70
C GLN A 593 -16.57 18.70 29.73
N ALA A 594 -16.32 18.06 28.59
CA ALA A 594 -17.40 17.44 27.83
C ALA A 594 -17.63 16.01 28.37
N GLU A 595 -18.91 15.64 28.57
CA GLU A 595 -19.26 14.28 29.01
C GLU A 595 -18.53 13.21 28.16
N PRO A 596 -17.95 12.19 28.80
CA PRO A 596 -17.22 11.14 28.08
C PRO A 596 -18.19 10.44 27.12
N SER A 597 -17.83 10.40 25.82
CA SER A 597 -18.55 9.56 24.86
C SER A 597 -18.43 8.10 25.32
N ALA A 598 -19.57 7.39 25.40
CA ALA A 598 -19.60 5.96 25.76
C ALA A 598 -18.95 5.15 24.61
N ILE A 599 -17.64 4.94 24.70
CA ILE A 599 -16.89 4.07 23.80
C ILE A 599 -16.65 2.76 24.54
N ALA A 600 -17.36 1.70 24.14
CA ALA A 600 -16.98 0.34 24.50
C ALA A 600 -15.73 -0.03 23.66
N VAL A 601 -14.60 -0.11 24.32
CA VAL A 601 -13.38 -0.69 23.74
C VAL A 601 -13.27 -2.08 24.33
N ASP A 602 -13.60 -3.10 23.54
CA ASP A 602 -13.27 -4.47 23.88
C ASP A 602 -11.74 -4.62 23.91
N ALA A 603 -11.26 -5.15 25.03
CA ALA A 603 -9.84 -5.29 25.39
C ALA A 603 -9.11 -6.34 24.52
#